data_9cc9aafc47f08c83f6a6e7a4a8378913
#
_entry.id   9cc9aafc47f08c83f6a6e7a4a8378913
#
_cell.length_a   1.000
_cell.length_b   1.000
_cell.length_c   1.000
_cell.angle_alpha   90.00
_cell.angle_beta   90.00
_cell.angle_gamma   90.00
#
_symmetry.space_group_name_H-M   'P 1'
#
loop_
_entity.id
_entity.type
_entity.pdbx_description
1 polymer ?
#
loop_
_entity_poly.entity_id
_entity_poly.type
_entity_poly.pdbx_seq_one_letter_code
_entity_poly.pdbx_strand_id
1 'polypeptide(L)'
;MSSQYLDDPNTEGLSPRAAAKEQRRVELLRAAASIMADKGFHGTRLEEVGEAVGISGPGVYRHFSGKGEILTELMTGISEYMLSEAQGIVEGLVDPRERLAVLIDFQVDFALSRPELIRLHNRELFRMGEEGRGRVRSVQGRYLKLLAESLAQM
;
A
#
# COMPACT_ATOMS: atom_id res chain seq x y z
N MET A 1 -2.80 -13.65 9.99
CA MET A 1 -2.30 -12.35 10.50
C MET A 1 -3.05 -11.24 9.80
N SER A 2 -3.53 -10.26 10.52
CA SER A 2 -4.14 -9.10 9.90
C SER A 2 -3.04 -8.22 9.28
N SER A 3 -3.31 -7.70 8.08
CA SER A 3 -2.40 -6.77 7.43
C SER A 3 -2.26 -5.49 8.25
N GLN A 4 -1.03 -5.07 8.50
CA GLN A 4 -0.72 -3.83 9.21
C GLN A 4 -0.51 -2.64 8.27
N TYR A 5 -0.64 -2.85 6.97
CA TYR A 5 -0.48 -1.77 6.01
C TYR A 5 -1.55 -0.69 6.20
N LEU A 6 -1.14 0.53 6.41
CA LEU A 6 -1.97 1.71 6.73
C LEU A 6 -2.70 1.65 8.09
N ASP A 7 -2.46 0.65 8.93
CA ASP A 7 -3.09 0.59 10.25
C ASP A 7 -2.33 1.43 11.27
N ASP A 8 -1.00 1.32 11.28
CA ASP A 8 -0.15 2.05 12.20
C ASP A 8 0.88 2.92 11.45
N PRO A 9 0.88 4.23 11.67
CA PRO A 9 1.91 5.09 11.13
C PRO A 9 3.25 4.83 11.82
N ASN A 10 4.33 4.84 11.04
CA ASN A 10 5.67 4.76 11.61
C ASN A 10 6.06 6.11 12.19
N THR A 11 5.89 6.25 13.50
CA THR A 11 6.19 7.49 14.24
C THR A 11 7.41 7.39 15.12
N GLU A 12 8.15 6.27 15.07
CA GLU A 12 9.34 6.05 15.86
C GLU A 12 10.41 7.10 15.57
N GLY A 13 10.96 7.69 16.62
CA GLY A 13 12.00 8.70 16.53
C GLY A 13 11.50 10.09 16.10
N LEU A 14 10.21 10.29 15.88
CA LEU A 14 9.63 11.57 15.49
C LEU A 14 9.29 12.44 16.70
N SER A 15 9.38 13.77 16.52
CA SER A 15 8.83 14.73 17.49
C SER A 15 7.30 14.55 17.58
N PRO A 16 6.64 15.00 18.69
CA PRO A 16 5.18 14.91 18.79
C PRO A 16 4.46 15.58 17.61
N ARG A 17 4.97 16.70 17.11
CA ARG A 17 4.40 17.42 15.97
C ARG A 17 4.56 16.61 14.66
N ALA A 18 5.74 16.06 14.41
CA ALA A 18 6.01 15.24 13.24
C ALA A 18 5.22 13.93 13.28
N ALA A 19 5.08 13.31 14.46
CA ALA A 19 4.25 12.12 14.65
C ALA A 19 2.77 12.41 14.34
N ALA A 20 2.23 13.53 14.80
CA ALA A 20 0.85 13.94 14.53
C ALA A 20 0.62 14.18 13.03
N LYS A 21 1.60 14.80 12.36
CA LYS A 21 1.56 15.02 10.90
C LYS A 21 1.55 13.71 10.12
N GLU A 22 2.40 12.76 10.49
CA GLU A 22 2.47 11.44 9.85
C GLU A 22 1.19 10.64 10.09
N GLN A 23 0.61 10.71 11.28
CA GLN A 23 -0.66 10.08 11.58
C GLN A 23 -1.78 10.61 10.68
N ARG A 24 -1.87 11.92 10.50
CA ARG A 24 -2.85 12.55 9.59
C ARG A 24 -2.65 12.13 8.15
N ARG A 25 -1.38 12.04 7.72
CA ARG A 25 -1.04 11.59 6.38
C ARG A 25 -1.54 10.16 6.13
N VAL A 26 -1.32 9.25 7.07
CA VAL A 26 -1.79 7.85 6.99
C VAL A 26 -3.32 7.78 6.99
N GLU A 27 -4.00 8.58 7.83
CA GLU A 27 -5.46 8.65 7.85
C GLU A 27 -6.02 9.12 6.49
N LEU A 28 -5.39 10.11 5.87
CA LEU A 28 -5.76 10.59 4.53
C LEU A 28 -5.56 9.51 3.46
N LEU A 29 -4.44 8.80 3.49
CA LEU A 29 -4.18 7.69 2.56
C LEU A 29 -5.22 6.58 2.71
N ARG A 30 -5.57 6.22 3.94
CA ARG A 30 -6.60 5.21 4.22
C ARG A 30 -7.96 5.61 3.68
N ALA A 31 -8.39 6.84 3.95
CA ALA A 31 -9.65 7.38 3.45
C ALA A 31 -9.67 7.44 1.92
N ALA A 32 -8.58 7.91 1.32
CA ALA A 32 -8.44 7.98 -0.13
C ALA A 32 -8.50 6.59 -0.79
N ALA A 33 -7.84 5.60 -0.20
CA ALA A 33 -7.87 4.23 -0.70
C ALA A 33 -9.30 3.67 -0.75
N SER A 34 -10.07 3.88 0.30
CA SER A 34 -11.47 3.45 0.39
C SER A 34 -12.34 4.16 -0.66
N ILE A 35 -12.24 5.48 -0.76
CA ILE A 35 -13.04 6.28 -1.69
C ILE A 35 -12.67 5.96 -3.14
N MET A 36 -11.38 5.89 -3.46
CA MET A 36 -10.90 5.56 -4.80
C MET A 36 -11.27 4.13 -5.22
N ALA A 37 -11.23 3.18 -4.30
CA ALA A 37 -11.66 1.80 -4.58
C ALA A 37 -13.14 1.71 -4.92
N ASP A 38 -13.96 2.57 -4.33
CA ASP A 38 -15.41 2.61 -4.54
C ASP A 38 -15.78 3.42 -5.79
N LYS A 39 -15.30 4.66 -5.89
CA LYS A 39 -15.66 5.63 -6.93
C LYS A 39 -14.70 5.68 -8.11
N GLY A 40 -13.52 5.08 -8.00
CA GLY A 40 -12.43 5.23 -8.97
C GLY A 40 -11.62 6.51 -8.73
N PHE A 41 -10.47 6.59 -9.39
CA PHE A 41 -9.57 7.75 -9.27
C PHE A 41 -10.23 9.05 -9.73
N HIS A 42 -10.83 9.04 -10.92
CA HIS A 42 -11.48 10.24 -11.47
C HIS A 42 -12.74 10.66 -10.71
N GLY A 43 -13.45 9.71 -10.11
CA GLY A 43 -14.64 9.98 -9.29
C GLY A 43 -14.33 10.46 -7.88
N THR A 44 -13.08 10.49 -7.48
CA THR A 44 -12.64 10.89 -6.14
C THR A 44 -12.28 12.37 -6.11
N ARG A 45 -12.77 13.07 -5.10
CA ARG A 45 -12.46 14.48 -4.84
C ARG A 45 -11.65 14.62 -3.57
N LEU A 46 -10.62 15.47 -3.58
CA LEU A 46 -9.77 15.69 -2.39
C LEU A 46 -10.56 16.22 -1.20
N GLU A 47 -11.58 17.03 -1.45
CA GLU A 47 -12.49 17.52 -0.41
C GLU A 47 -13.18 16.38 0.34
N GLU A 48 -13.62 15.34 -0.39
CA GLU A 48 -14.25 14.16 0.22
C GLU A 48 -13.25 13.39 1.10
N VAL A 49 -12.01 13.27 0.64
CA VAL A 49 -10.93 12.61 1.41
C VAL A 49 -10.68 13.38 2.72
N GLY A 50 -10.59 14.70 2.64
CA GLY A 50 -10.41 15.54 3.81
C GLY A 50 -11.58 15.46 4.78
N GLU A 51 -12.81 15.55 4.28
CA GLU A 51 -14.04 15.45 5.09
C GLU A 51 -14.10 14.12 5.86
N ALA A 52 -13.69 13.02 5.23
CA ALA A 52 -13.72 11.70 5.85
C ALA A 52 -12.85 11.61 7.12
N VAL A 53 -11.84 12.45 7.24
CA VAL A 53 -10.93 12.47 8.41
C VAL A 53 -10.98 13.81 9.18
N GLY A 54 -11.94 14.66 8.87
CA GLY A 54 -12.15 15.93 9.56
C GLY A 54 -11.13 17.03 9.22
N ILE A 55 -10.57 17.00 8.01
CA ILE A 55 -9.58 17.99 7.52
C ILE A 55 -10.21 18.82 6.39
N SER A 56 -9.96 20.13 6.38
CA SER A 56 -10.38 21.01 5.29
C SER A 56 -9.63 20.70 3.98
N GLY A 57 -10.20 21.10 2.83
CA GLY A 57 -9.54 20.97 1.53
C GLY A 57 -8.13 21.56 1.53
N PRO A 58 -7.91 22.82 1.96
CA PRO A 58 -6.56 23.38 2.11
C PRO A 58 -5.64 22.57 3.03
N GLY A 59 -6.20 21.93 4.06
CA GLY A 59 -5.45 21.07 4.97
C GLY A 59 -4.92 19.81 4.28
N VAL A 60 -5.67 19.24 3.34
CA VAL A 60 -5.22 18.10 2.53
C VAL A 60 -3.99 18.47 1.69
N TYR A 61 -3.99 19.65 1.09
CA TYR A 61 -2.88 20.15 0.26
C TYR A 61 -1.58 20.39 1.03
N ARG A 62 -1.62 20.42 2.35
CA ARG A 62 -0.40 20.45 3.19
C ARG A 62 0.31 19.10 3.22
N HIS A 63 -0.40 18.01 2.92
CA HIS A 63 0.13 16.64 2.92
C HIS A 63 0.40 16.13 1.51
N PHE A 64 -0.43 16.48 0.54
CA PHE A 64 -0.35 15.97 -0.83
C PHE A 64 -0.61 17.09 -1.83
N SER A 65 0.13 17.10 -2.92
CA SER A 65 -0.05 18.09 -4.00
C SER A 65 -1.35 17.88 -4.79
N GLY A 66 -1.88 16.67 -4.77
CA GLY A 66 -3.11 16.30 -5.46
C GLY A 66 -3.42 14.82 -5.32
N LYS A 67 -4.54 14.39 -5.89
CA LYS A 67 -4.94 12.97 -5.80
C LYS A 67 -4.02 12.02 -6.58
N GLY A 68 -3.30 12.52 -7.57
CA GLY A 68 -2.30 11.74 -8.30
C GLY A 68 -1.13 11.32 -7.41
N GLU A 69 -0.66 12.21 -6.54
CA GLU A 69 0.37 11.89 -5.55
C GLU A 69 -0.14 10.87 -4.53
N ILE A 70 -1.37 11.01 -4.06
CA ILE A 70 -2.01 10.06 -3.16
C ILE A 70 -2.05 8.67 -3.81
N LEU A 71 -2.51 8.58 -5.06
CA LEU A 71 -2.57 7.31 -5.77
C LEU A 71 -1.18 6.68 -5.92
N THR A 72 -0.18 7.47 -6.31
CA THR A 72 1.20 6.98 -6.45
C THR A 72 1.73 6.45 -5.12
N GLU A 73 1.51 7.15 -4.03
CA GLU A 73 1.93 6.68 -2.70
C GLU A 73 1.21 5.41 -2.27
N LEU A 74 -0.09 5.31 -2.51
CA LEU A 74 -0.86 4.11 -2.19
C LEU A 74 -0.36 2.89 -2.98
N MET A 75 -0.18 3.04 -4.29
CA MET A 75 0.22 1.94 -5.16
C MET A 75 1.65 1.48 -4.87
N THR A 76 2.56 2.43 -4.68
CA THR A 76 3.96 2.15 -4.33
C THR A 76 4.04 1.53 -2.94
N GLY A 77 3.33 2.08 -1.98
CA GLY A 77 3.31 1.60 -0.60
C GLY A 77 2.76 0.18 -0.46
N ILE A 78 1.67 -0.15 -1.18
CA ILE A 78 1.14 -1.53 -1.22
C ILE A 78 2.21 -2.50 -1.71
N SER A 79 2.86 -2.16 -2.82
CA SER A 79 3.85 -3.03 -3.44
C SER A 79 5.09 -3.20 -2.57
N GLU A 80 5.58 -2.13 -1.96
CA GLU A 80 6.73 -2.16 -1.05
C GLU A 80 6.43 -2.94 0.22
N TYR A 81 5.23 -2.77 0.78
CA TYR A 81 4.78 -3.54 1.94
C TYR A 81 4.78 -5.04 1.64
N MET A 82 4.16 -5.44 0.52
CA MET A 82 4.09 -6.84 0.11
C MET A 82 5.49 -7.45 -0.08
N LEU A 83 6.40 -6.70 -0.71
CA LEU A 83 7.78 -7.15 -0.91
C LEU A 83 8.54 -7.30 0.41
N SER A 84 8.43 -6.32 1.30
CA SER A 84 9.10 -6.33 2.60
C SER A 84 8.67 -7.52 3.45
N GLU A 85 7.37 -7.79 3.52
CA GLU A 85 6.83 -8.94 4.24
C GLU A 85 7.29 -10.27 3.62
N ALA A 86 7.27 -10.36 2.29
CA ALA A 86 7.73 -11.56 1.59
C ALA A 86 9.22 -11.83 1.81
N GLN A 87 10.06 -10.80 1.80
CA GLN A 87 11.49 -10.92 2.11
C GLN A 87 11.71 -11.45 3.52
N GLY A 88 10.98 -10.94 4.52
CA GLY A 88 11.04 -11.43 5.89
C GLY A 88 10.66 -12.91 6.02
N ILE A 89 9.64 -13.34 5.29
CA ILE A 89 9.21 -14.75 5.25
C ILE A 89 10.32 -15.63 4.68
N VAL A 90 10.89 -15.23 3.56
CA VAL A 90 11.97 -16.00 2.89
C VAL A 90 13.22 -16.11 3.76
N GLU A 91 13.61 -15.02 4.43
CA GLU A 91 14.76 -14.97 5.32
C GLU A 91 14.56 -15.82 6.59
N GLY A 92 13.32 -15.89 7.07
CA GLY A 92 12.98 -16.60 8.30
C GLY A 92 12.78 -18.11 8.17
N LEU A 93 12.64 -18.64 6.94
CA LEU A 93 12.32 -20.03 6.68
C LEU A 93 13.35 -20.69 5.74
N VAL A 94 13.81 -21.87 6.11
CA VAL A 94 14.81 -22.62 5.33
C VAL A 94 14.16 -23.54 4.29
N ASP A 95 13.07 -24.21 4.67
CA ASP A 95 12.37 -25.14 3.77
C ASP A 95 11.61 -24.41 2.67
N PRO A 96 11.91 -24.67 1.37
CA PRO A 96 11.23 -24.00 0.26
C PRO A 96 9.70 -24.23 0.23
N ARG A 97 9.25 -25.42 0.64
CA ARG A 97 7.81 -25.73 0.69
C ARG A 97 7.10 -24.92 1.75
N GLU A 98 7.71 -24.82 2.92
CA GLU A 98 7.18 -24.00 4.01
C GLU A 98 7.18 -22.52 3.62
N ARG A 99 8.25 -22.02 3.00
CA ARG A 99 8.30 -20.64 2.47
C ARG A 99 7.15 -20.37 1.53
N LEU A 100 6.93 -21.24 0.56
CA LEU A 100 5.86 -21.05 -0.43
C LEU A 100 4.49 -21.08 0.23
N ALA A 101 4.24 -22.00 1.16
CA ALA A 101 2.99 -22.08 1.89
C ALA A 101 2.71 -20.80 2.67
N VAL A 102 3.71 -20.28 3.40
CA VAL A 102 3.56 -19.05 4.19
C VAL A 102 3.39 -17.82 3.28
N LEU A 103 4.09 -17.77 2.14
CA LEU A 103 3.92 -16.69 1.16
C LEU A 103 2.49 -16.67 0.57
N ILE A 104 1.94 -17.84 0.26
CA ILE A 104 0.57 -17.97 -0.24
C ILE A 104 -0.43 -17.54 0.84
N ASP A 105 -0.25 -18.02 2.07
CA ASP A 105 -1.12 -17.63 3.19
C ASP A 105 -1.09 -16.12 3.42
N PHE A 106 0.08 -15.51 3.39
CA PHE A 106 0.23 -14.07 3.50
C PHE A 106 -0.52 -13.33 2.39
N GLN A 107 -0.37 -13.78 1.15
CA GLN A 107 -1.04 -13.17 0.00
C GLN A 107 -2.57 -13.27 0.13
N VAL A 108 -3.08 -14.41 0.54
CA VAL A 108 -4.52 -14.62 0.75
C VAL A 108 -5.04 -13.76 1.90
N ASP A 109 -4.33 -13.74 3.02
CA ASP A 109 -4.70 -12.93 4.19
C ASP A 109 -4.76 -11.44 3.84
N PHE A 110 -3.78 -10.94 3.09
CA PHE A 110 -3.79 -9.56 2.62
C PHE A 110 -5.00 -9.27 1.74
N ALA A 111 -5.27 -10.14 0.76
CA ALA A 111 -6.40 -9.95 -0.16
C ALA A 111 -7.75 -9.99 0.56
N LEU A 112 -7.89 -10.84 1.56
CA LEU A 112 -9.14 -10.96 2.34
C LEU A 112 -9.31 -9.83 3.37
N SER A 113 -8.22 -9.35 3.96
CA SER A 113 -8.27 -8.28 4.97
C SER A 113 -8.35 -6.88 4.35
N ARG A 114 -7.81 -6.70 3.15
CA ARG A 114 -7.73 -5.39 2.47
C ARG A 114 -8.21 -5.47 1.02
N PRO A 115 -9.47 -5.93 0.77
CA PRO A 115 -9.97 -6.09 -0.60
C PRO A 115 -10.05 -4.77 -1.36
N GLU A 116 -10.24 -3.64 -0.66
CA GLU A 116 -10.26 -2.31 -1.27
C GLU A 116 -8.91 -1.96 -1.92
N LEU A 117 -7.79 -2.35 -1.29
CA LEU A 117 -6.45 -2.09 -1.82
C LEU A 117 -6.16 -2.94 -3.07
N ILE A 118 -6.61 -4.19 -3.08
CA ILE A 118 -6.48 -5.07 -4.25
C ILE A 118 -7.30 -4.53 -5.43
N ARG A 119 -8.54 -4.12 -5.18
CA ARG A 119 -9.40 -3.52 -6.22
C ARG A 119 -8.77 -2.25 -6.78
N LEU A 120 -8.30 -1.37 -5.91
CA LEU A 120 -7.63 -0.13 -6.29
C LEU A 120 -6.41 -0.41 -7.17
N HIS A 121 -5.55 -1.32 -6.73
CA HIS A 121 -4.34 -1.70 -7.45
C HIS A 121 -4.68 -2.21 -8.86
N ASN A 122 -5.59 -3.16 -8.98
CA ASN A 122 -5.95 -3.76 -10.26
C ASN A 122 -6.61 -2.76 -11.22
N ARG A 123 -7.39 -1.84 -10.68
CA ARG A 123 -8.15 -0.86 -11.47
C ARG A 123 -7.30 0.33 -11.93
N GLU A 124 -6.42 0.81 -11.07
CA GLU A 124 -5.79 2.12 -11.27
C GLU A 124 -4.32 2.06 -11.70
N LEU A 125 -3.70 0.88 -11.73
CA LEU A 125 -2.28 0.75 -12.12
C LEU A 125 -1.98 1.41 -13.46
N PHE A 126 -2.85 1.23 -14.45
CA PHE A 126 -2.67 1.76 -15.80
C PHE A 126 -2.92 3.27 -15.90
N ARG A 127 -3.53 3.87 -14.87
CA ARG A 127 -3.81 5.31 -14.82
C ARG A 127 -2.67 6.10 -14.21
N MET A 128 -1.69 5.42 -13.62
CA MET A 128 -0.51 6.07 -13.04
C MET A 128 0.38 6.63 -14.13
N GLY A 129 1.13 7.68 -13.79
CA GLY A 129 2.22 8.17 -14.63
C GLY A 129 3.28 7.09 -14.87
N GLU A 130 4.02 7.22 -15.97
CA GLU A 130 5.00 6.20 -16.39
C GLU A 130 6.05 5.90 -15.32
N GLU A 131 6.58 6.92 -14.65
CA GLU A 131 7.57 6.78 -13.59
C GLU A 131 7.02 5.99 -12.40
N GLY A 132 5.86 6.36 -11.88
CA GLY A 132 5.22 5.68 -10.76
C GLY A 132 4.86 4.23 -11.10
N ARG A 133 4.32 4.00 -12.28
CA ARG A 133 4.00 2.66 -12.77
C ARG A 133 5.24 1.80 -12.93
N GLY A 134 6.33 2.37 -13.41
CA GLY A 134 7.62 1.67 -13.52
C GLY A 134 8.16 1.25 -12.15
N ARG A 135 8.05 2.11 -11.15
CA ARG A 135 8.43 1.78 -9.76
C ARG A 135 7.60 0.63 -9.20
N VAL A 136 6.29 0.67 -9.36
CA VAL A 136 5.39 -0.40 -8.91
C VAL A 136 5.74 -1.72 -9.60
N ARG A 137 5.93 -1.72 -10.90
CA ARG A 137 6.30 -2.92 -11.66
C ARG A 137 7.65 -3.49 -11.25
N SER A 138 8.62 -2.64 -10.96
CA SER A 138 9.94 -3.07 -10.47
C SER A 138 9.83 -3.80 -9.13
N VAL A 139 9.07 -3.25 -8.19
CA VAL A 139 8.84 -3.87 -6.88
C VAL A 139 8.06 -5.18 -7.01
N GLN A 140 7.03 -5.21 -7.85
CA GLN A 140 6.26 -6.42 -8.13
C GLN A 140 7.12 -7.52 -8.77
N GLY A 141 8.02 -7.16 -9.68
CA GLY A 141 8.95 -8.10 -10.29
C GLY A 141 9.85 -8.76 -9.26
N ARG A 142 10.33 -8.02 -8.28
CA ARG A 142 11.11 -8.55 -7.15
C ARG A 142 10.29 -9.49 -6.28
N TYR A 143 9.04 -9.17 -6.02
CA TYR A 143 8.12 -10.03 -5.29
C TYR A 143 7.87 -11.36 -6.02
N LEU A 144 7.57 -11.31 -7.32
CA LEU A 144 7.37 -12.50 -8.14
C LEU A 144 8.61 -13.37 -8.21
N LYS A 145 9.79 -12.76 -8.21
CA LYS A 145 11.06 -13.47 -8.18
C LYS A 145 11.23 -14.31 -6.90
N LEU A 146 10.82 -13.78 -5.75
CA LEU A 146 10.84 -14.53 -4.49
C LEU A 146 9.95 -15.78 -4.56
N LEU A 147 8.75 -15.66 -5.14
CA LEU A 147 7.85 -16.78 -5.35
C LEU A 147 8.46 -17.82 -6.31
N ALA A 148 9.00 -17.37 -7.43
CA ALA A 148 9.59 -18.22 -8.44
C ALA A 148 10.82 -18.99 -7.90
N GLU A 149 11.67 -18.33 -7.14
CA GLU A 149 12.84 -18.95 -6.51
C GLU A 149 12.42 -20.02 -5.48
N SER A 150 11.38 -19.74 -4.67
CA SER A 150 10.85 -20.72 -3.73
C SER A 150 10.30 -21.96 -4.44
N LEU A 151 9.60 -21.77 -5.57
CA LEU A 151 9.13 -22.88 -6.40
C LEU A 151 10.28 -23.67 -7.01
N ALA A 152 11.30 -22.99 -7.54
CA ALA A 152 12.44 -23.64 -8.20
C ALA A 152 13.29 -24.48 -7.23
N GLN A 153 13.27 -24.18 -5.94
CA GLN A 153 14.02 -24.88 -4.92
C GLN A 153 13.27 -26.09 -4.34
N MET A 154 12.03 -26.29 -4.71
CA MET A 154 11.23 -27.45 -4.30
C MET A 154 11.64 -28.71 -5.07
#